data_5781557b1b2b492b5d93e47ec54fd1fb
#
_entry.id   5781557b1b2b492b5d93e47ec54fd1fb
#
_cell.length_a   1.000
_cell.length_b   1.000
_cell.length_c   1.000
_cell.angle_alpha   90.00
_cell.angle_beta   90.00
_cell.angle_gamma   90.00
#
_symmetry.space_group_name_H-M   'P 1'
#
loop_
_entity.id
_entity.type
_entity.pdbx_description
1 polymer ?
#
loop_
_entity_poly.entity_id
_entity_poly.type
_entity_poly.pdbx_seq_one_letter_code
_entity_poly.pdbx_strand_id
1 'polypeptide(L)'
;FCRFLLAQSESNVFRPIEILKQYAKLKGWEKYKFKAIENLKTDEESLYLSAGIVYLRDKRLTYHSAFLGLYDKTTELDRRIWTGQVKILFPFVEIIRQQLLAKLRDAGILTVPHRKKTTSGYIEILNYYDLEIGDILYQLNLSKNRHHALYFKLNKLVEVLKEIRDSVSHLNPIGYELANKEELLYYEEIINSI
;
A
#
# COMPACT_ATOMS: atom_id res chain seq x y z
N PHE A 1 -13.19 13.98 -4.37
CA PHE A 1 -12.80 13.07 -3.29
C PHE A 1 -11.31 13.23 -2.97
N CYS A 2 -10.39 13.08 -3.94
CA CYS A 2 -8.94 13.25 -3.71
C CYS A 2 -8.57 14.64 -3.14
N ARG A 3 -9.21 15.73 -3.60
CA ARG A 3 -8.99 17.08 -3.02
C ARG A 3 -9.47 17.19 -1.58
N PHE A 4 -10.56 16.51 -1.24
CA PHE A 4 -11.06 16.45 0.13
C PHE A 4 -10.10 15.69 1.04
N LEU A 5 -9.53 14.56 0.56
CA LEU A 5 -8.52 13.81 1.28
C LEU A 5 -7.24 14.61 1.51
N LEU A 6 -6.78 15.36 0.50
CA LEU A 6 -5.58 16.21 0.60
C LEU A 6 -5.78 17.37 1.59
N ALA A 7 -6.94 17.99 1.61
CA ALA A 7 -7.25 19.07 2.56
C ALA A 7 -7.32 18.61 4.03
N GLN A 8 -7.57 17.33 4.27
CA GLN A 8 -7.59 16.74 5.63
C GLN A 8 -6.23 16.18 6.07
N SER A 9 -5.25 16.11 5.17
CA SER A 9 -3.90 15.57 5.48
C SER A 9 -3.05 16.49 6.38
N GLU A 10 -3.47 17.73 6.59
CA GLU A 10 -2.80 18.67 7.50
C GLU A 10 -3.10 18.41 8.99
N SER A 11 -4.09 17.58 9.30
CA SER A 11 -4.37 17.15 10.66
C SER A 11 -3.79 15.76 10.94
N ASN A 12 -3.03 15.62 12.00
CA ASN A 12 -2.21 14.48 12.41
C ASN A 12 -2.91 13.12 12.62
N VAL A 13 -4.16 12.92 12.18
CA VAL A 13 -4.89 11.66 12.34
C VAL A 13 -5.67 11.34 11.08
N PHE A 14 -4.97 10.85 10.06
CA PHE A 14 -5.61 10.33 8.87
C PHE A 14 -6.14 8.91 9.11
N ARG A 15 -7.42 8.79 9.44
CA ARG A 15 -8.14 7.51 9.43
C ARG A 15 -9.03 7.46 8.19
N PRO A 16 -8.70 6.68 7.15
CA PRO A 16 -9.50 6.61 5.91
C PRO A 16 -10.98 6.35 6.16
N ILE A 17 -11.29 5.52 7.15
CA ILE A 17 -12.66 5.19 7.55
C ILE A 17 -13.39 6.42 8.11
N GLU A 18 -12.74 7.23 8.94
CA GLU A 18 -13.36 8.43 9.53
C GLU A 18 -13.72 9.47 8.46
N ILE A 19 -12.85 9.64 7.46
CA ILE A 19 -13.12 10.53 6.34
C ILE A 19 -14.29 10.02 5.50
N LEU A 20 -14.35 8.71 5.25
CA LEU A 20 -15.46 8.10 4.54
C LEU A 20 -16.78 8.30 5.30
N LYS A 21 -16.78 8.14 6.62
CA LYS A 21 -17.94 8.42 7.49
C LYS A 21 -18.37 9.87 7.40
N GLN A 22 -17.43 10.81 7.51
CA GLN A 22 -17.72 12.24 7.39
C GLN A 22 -18.32 12.58 6.02
N TYR A 23 -17.75 12.07 4.94
CA TYR A 23 -18.31 12.26 3.60
C TYR A 23 -19.74 11.73 3.48
N ALA A 24 -20.02 10.52 3.99
CA ALA A 24 -21.36 9.95 3.98
C ALA A 24 -22.37 10.81 4.77
N LYS A 25 -21.96 11.36 5.92
CA LYS A 25 -22.75 12.31 6.72
C LYS A 25 -23.04 13.61 5.96
N LEU A 26 -22.04 14.21 5.35
CA LEU A 26 -22.22 15.41 4.51
C LEU A 26 -23.20 15.17 3.35
N LYS A 27 -23.29 13.95 2.85
CA LYS A 27 -24.28 13.53 1.83
C LYS A 27 -25.66 13.22 2.42
N GLY A 28 -25.82 13.26 3.73
CA GLY A 28 -27.06 12.91 4.41
C GLY A 28 -27.45 11.43 4.27
N TRP A 29 -26.46 10.56 4.13
CA TRP A 29 -26.70 9.14 3.90
C TRP A 29 -27.09 8.37 5.16
N GLU A 30 -26.96 8.95 6.34
CA GLU A 30 -27.37 8.36 7.62
C GLU A 30 -28.86 8.01 7.71
N LYS A 31 -29.70 8.64 6.90
CA LYS A 31 -31.13 8.35 6.82
C LYS A 31 -31.47 7.05 6.08
N TYR A 32 -30.52 6.47 5.34
CA TYR A 32 -30.73 5.23 4.59
C TYR A 32 -30.24 4.05 5.41
N LYS A 33 -30.98 2.95 5.44
CA LYS A 33 -30.60 1.73 6.17
C LYS A 33 -29.69 0.85 5.32
N PHE A 34 -28.70 0.25 5.95
CA PHE A 34 -27.89 -0.77 5.26
C PHE A 34 -28.68 -2.06 5.09
N LYS A 35 -28.74 -2.56 3.86
CA LYS A 35 -29.30 -3.88 3.50
C LYS A 35 -28.30 -4.60 2.62
N ALA A 36 -28.40 -5.93 2.50
CA ALA A 36 -27.68 -6.63 1.44
C ALA A 36 -28.23 -6.19 0.06
N ILE A 37 -27.36 -6.03 -0.93
CA ILE A 37 -27.77 -5.51 -2.25
C ILE A 37 -28.86 -6.40 -2.88
N GLU A 38 -28.72 -7.70 -2.75
CA GLU A 38 -29.67 -8.71 -3.22
C GLU A 38 -31.06 -8.62 -2.56
N ASN A 39 -31.15 -7.91 -1.44
CA ASN A 39 -32.40 -7.71 -0.69
C ASN A 39 -33.01 -6.33 -0.92
N LEU A 40 -32.44 -5.50 -1.80
CA LEU A 40 -33.03 -4.23 -2.19
C LEU A 40 -34.23 -4.49 -3.12
N LYS A 41 -35.38 -3.86 -2.80
CA LYS A 41 -36.53 -3.82 -3.70
C LYS A 41 -36.26 -2.83 -4.83
N THR A 42 -36.97 -2.95 -5.94
CA THR A 42 -36.78 -2.10 -7.14
C THR A 42 -36.89 -0.61 -6.86
N ASP A 43 -37.83 -0.22 -6.00
CA ASP A 43 -38.01 1.18 -5.57
C ASP A 43 -36.86 1.66 -4.67
N GLU A 44 -36.40 0.83 -3.75
CA GLU A 44 -35.23 1.11 -2.91
C GLU A 44 -33.95 1.17 -3.75
N GLU A 45 -33.78 0.27 -4.71
CA GLU A 45 -32.65 0.27 -5.64
C GLU A 45 -32.59 1.60 -6.41
N SER A 46 -33.69 2.04 -6.99
CA SER A 46 -33.80 3.32 -7.69
C SER A 46 -33.48 4.50 -6.76
N LEU A 47 -33.96 4.47 -5.52
CA LEU A 47 -33.68 5.49 -4.52
C LEU A 47 -32.20 5.53 -4.13
N TYR A 48 -31.56 4.38 -3.93
CA TYR A 48 -30.15 4.29 -3.56
C TYR A 48 -29.23 4.68 -4.72
N LEU A 49 -29.61 4.36 -5.97
CA LEU A 49 -28.92 4.82 -7.17
C LEU A 49 -28.99 6.36 -7.30
N SER A 50 -30.18 6.94 -7.18
CA SER A 50 -30.36 8.38 -7.28
C SER A 50 -29.65 9.15 -6.18
N ALA A 51 -29.53 8.58 -4.98
CA ALA A 51 -28.78 9.14 -3.87
C ALA A 51 -27.26 8.95 -3.99
N GLY A 52 -26.76 8.19 -4.97
CA GLY A 52 -25.34 7.86 -5.17
C GLY A 52 -24.77 6.89 -4.11
N ILE A 53 -25.64 6.22 -3.37
CA ILE A 53 -25.28 5.22 -2.34
C ILE A 53 -24.81 3.93 -2.98
N VAL A 54 -25.48 3.50 -4.05
CA VAL A 54 -25.07 2.38 -4.91
C VAL A 54 -24.76 2.90 -6.31
N TYR A 55 -23.94 2.16 -7.02
CA TYR A 55 -23.60 2.42 -8.41
C TYR A 55 -23.33 1.10 -9.15
N LEU A 56 -23.38 1.15 -10.46
CA LEU A 56 -23.09 -0.01 -11.29
C LEU A 56 -21.58 -0.10 -11.54
N ARG A 57 -20.98 -1.24 -11.17
CA ARG A 57 -19.60 -1.57 -11.45
C ARG A 57 -19.53 -2.97 -12.04
N ASP A 58 -18.92 -3.12 -13.21
CA ASP A 58 -18.79 -4.40 -13.90
C ASP A 58 -20.15 -5.15 -14.02
N LYS A 59 -21.20 -4.40 -14.38
CA LYS A 59 -22.60 -4.86 -14.48
C LYS A 59 -23.22 -5.36 -13.16
N ARG A 60 -22.64 -5.02 -12.02
CA ARG A 60 -23.16 -5.35 -10.70
C ARG A 60 -23.39 -4.10 -9.87
N LEU A 61 -24.49 -4.05 -9.16
CA LEU A 61 -24.70 -3.02 -8.15
C LEU A 61 -23.67 -3.17 -7.03
N THR A 62 -23.14 -2.05 -6.60
CA THR A 62 -22.16 -2.03 -5.51
C THR A 62 -22.34 -0.78 -4.66
N TYR A 63 -22.14 -0.90 -3.36
CA TYR A 63 -22.21 0.23 -2.44
C TYR A 63 -21.01 1.16 -2.58
N HIS A 64 -21.25 2.47 -2.42
CA HIS A 64 -20.19 3.45 -2.29
C HIS A 64 -19.35 3.18 -1.02
N SER A 65 -18.04 3.33 -1.12
CA SER A 65 -17.14 3.01 0.01
C SER A 65 -17.43 3.85 1.27
N ALA A 66 -17.87 5.10 1.11
CA ALA A 66 -18.29 5.94 2.24
C ALA A 66 -19.55 5.43 2.93
N PHE A 67 -20.49 4.84 2.19
CA PHE A 67 -21.66 4.20 2.78
C PHE A 67 -21.30 2.92 3.53
N LEU A 68 -20.37 2.13 3.00
CA LEU A 68 -19.82 0.97 3.72
C LEU A 68 -19.11 1.39 5.02
N GLY A 69 -18.34 2.48 4.97
CA GLY A 69 -17.67 3.04 6.14
C GLY A 69 -18.66 3.50 7.21
N LEU A 70 -19.78 4.14 6.81
CA LEU A 70 -20.84 4.58 7.73
C LEU A 70 -21.43 3.45 8.56
N TYR A 71 -21.51 2.25 7.98
CA TYR A 71 -22.07 1.06 8.60
C TYR A 71 -21.02 0.02 9.04
N ASP A 72 -19.77 0.45 9.20
CA ASP A 72 -18.64 -0.37 9.68
C ASP A 72 -18.48 -1.71 8.92
N LYS A 73 -18.72 -1.67 7.59
CA LYS A 73 -18.49 -2.82 6.70
C LYS A 73 -16.99 -2.92 6.34
N THR A 74 -16.18 -3.18 7.37
CA THR A 74 -14.72 -3.10 7.30
C THR A 74 -14.12 -4.08 6.31
N THR A 75 -14.53 -5.34 6.29
CA THR A 75 -13.97 -6.38 5.41
C THR A 75 -14.02 -5.98 3.93
N GLU A 76 -15.17 -5.51 3.44
CA GLU A 76 -15.30 -5.09 2.04
C GLU A 76 -14.53 -3.79 1.79
N LEU A 77 -14.49 -2.89 2.76
CA LEU A 77 -13.76 -1.65 2.67
C LEU A 77 -12.25 -1.90 2.66
N ASP A 78 -11.74 -2.73 3.54
CA ASP A 78 -10.33 -3.12 3.60
C ASP A 78 -9.89 -3.77 2.30
N ARG A 79 -10.71 -4.67 1.75
CA ARG A 79 -10.46 -5.28 0.44
C ARG A 79 -10.36 -4.24 -0.68
N ARG A 80 -11.18 -3.19 -0.67
CA ARG A 80 -11.14 -2.11 -1.67
C ARG A 80 -9.91 -1.21 -1.49
N ILE A 81 -9.58 -0.87 -0.25
CA ILE A 81 -8.38 -0.08 0.07
C ILE A 81 -7.16 -0.86 -0.38
N TRP A 82 -7.03 -2.11 0.04
CA TRP A 82 -5.95 -2.99 -0.37
C TRP A 82 -5.84 -3.10 -1.90
N THR A 83 -6.96 -3.33 -2.61
CA THR A 83 -6.95 -3.41 -4.08
C THR A 83 -6.42 -2.12 -4.74
N GLY A 84 -6.76 -0.96 -4.17
CA GLY A 84 -6.22 0.33 -4.62
C GLY A 84 -4.72 0.46 -4.34
N GLN A 85 -4.31 0.07 -3.15
CA GLN A 85 -2.91 0.12 -2.73
C GLN A 85 -2.02 -0.82 -3.56
N VAL A 86 -2.47 -2.05 -3.83
CA VAL A 86 -1.74 -3.00 -4.71
C VAL A 86 -1.39 -2.36 -6.05
N LYS A 87 -2.35 -1.68 -6.68
CA LYS A 87 -2.16 -1.08 -8.01
C LYS A 87 -1.16 0.06 -8.03
N ILE A 88 -0.93 0.71 -6.90
CA ILE A 88 -0.03 1.88 -6.78
C ILE A 88 1.31 1.44 -6.17
N LEU A 89 1.27 0.68 -5.09
CA LEU A 89 2.45 0.41 -4.28
C LEU A 89 3.35 -0.67 -4.86
N PHE A 90 2.80 -1.72 -5.50
CA PHE A 90 3.66 -2.73 -6.13
C PHE A 90 4.55 -2.15 -7.24
N PRO A 91 4.00 -1.40 -8.23
CA PRO A 91 4.84 -0.75 -9.22
C PRO A 91 5.84 0.24 -8.62
N PHE A 92 5.44 1.00 -7.60
CA PHE A 92 6.30 1.94 -6.92
C PHE A 92 7.48 1.24 -6.22
N VAL A 93 7.20 0.22 -5.43
CA VAL A 93 8.22 -0.59 -4.75
C VAL A 93 9.17 -1.24 -5.76
N GLU A 94 8.63 -1.74 -6.88
CA GLU A 94 9.43 -2.37 -7.92
C GLU A 94 10.36 -1.37 -8.63
N ILE A 95 9.91 -0.17 -8.92
CA ILE A 95 10.74 0.90 -9.49
C ILE A 95 11.92 1.21 -8.55
N ILE A 96 11.65 1.41 -7.27
CA ILE A 96 12.70 1.69 -6.28
C ILE A 96 13.65 0.49 -6.15
N ARG A 97 13.13 -0.76 -6.13
CA ARG A 97 13.96 -1.96 -6.10
C ARG A 97 14.94 -2.00 -7.27
N GLN A 98 14.49 -1.71 -8.49
CA GLN A 98 15.34 -1.69 -9.68
C GLN A 98 16.45 -0.63 -9.59
N GLN A 99 16.12 0.56 -9.09
CA GLN A 99 17.11 1.62 -8.87
C GLN A 99 18.14 1.21 -7.82
N LEU A 100 17.71 0.62 -6.71
CA LEU A 100 18.59 0.08 -5.67
C LEU A 100 19.52 -0.99 -6.21
N LEU A 101 18.99 -1.96 -6.97
CA LEU A 101 19.81 -3.02 -7.57
C LEU A 101 20.92 -2.47 -8.45
N ALA A 102 20.61 -1.51 -9.32
CA ALA A 102 21.60 -0.88 -10.19
C ALA A 102 22.70 -0.20 -9.38
N LYS A 103 22.34 0.66 -8.46
CA LYS A 103 23.28 1.44 -7.64
C LYS A 103 24.14 0.57 -6.72
N LEU A 104 23.52 -0.38 -6.02
CA LEU A 104 24.22 -1.26 -5.08
C LEU A 104 25.12 -2.28 -5.78
N ARG A 105 24.75 -2.73 -6.98
CA ARG A 105 25.64 -3.53 -7.85
C ARG A 105 26.87 -2.73 -8.26
N ASP A 106 26.67 -1.51 -8.76
CA ASP A 106 27.74 -0.66 -9.26
C ASP A 106 28.69 -0.23 -8.11
N ALA A 107 28.17 -0.10 -6.89
CA ALA A 107 28.96 0.12 -5.67
C ALA A 107 29.64 -1.15 -5.13
N GLY A 108 29.47 -2.32 -5.76
CA GLY A 108 30.05 -3.58 -5.32
C GLY A 108 29.50 -4.12 -3.98
N ILE A 109 28.29 -3.68 -3.60
CA ILE A 109 27.65 -4.07 -2.32
C ILE A 109 26.88 -5.38 -2.48
N LEU A 110 26.21 -5.54 -3.61
CA LEU A 110 25.50 -6.78 -3.94
C LEU A 110 26.42 -7.81 -4.57
N THR A 111 26.18 -9.05 -4.23
CA THR A 111 26.92 -10.20 -4.78
C THR A 111 25.97 -11.25 -5.31
N VAL A 112 26.33 -11.87 -6.44
CA VAL A 112 25.75 -13.10 -6.97
C VAL A 112 26.90 -14.05 -7.31
N PRO A 113 26.74 -15.38 -7.19
CA PRO A 113 25.53 -16.06 -6.78
C PRO A 113 25.15 -15.80 -5.32
N HIS A 114 23.84 -15.68 -5.07
CA HIS A 114 23.27 -15.51 -3.73
C HIS A 114 22.44 -16.75 -3.37
N ARG A 115 22.76 -17.39 -2.24
CA ARG A 115 22.06 -18.60 -1.78
C ARG A 115 21.00 -18.23 -0.75
N LYS A 116 19.75 -18.49 -1.07
CA LYS A 116 18.58 -18.20 -0.24
C LYS A 116 17.90 -19.46 0.25
N LYS A 117 17.61 -19.52 1.55
CA LYS A 117 16.79 -20.60 2.13
C LYS A 117 15.31 -20.32 1.88
N THR A 118 14.59 -21.32 1.37
CA THR A 118 13.14 -21.31 1.18
C THR A 118 12.47 -22.42 1.99
N THR A 119 11.17 -22.47 1.99
CA THR A 119 10.40 -23.56 2.62
C THR A 119 10.67 -24.92 2.00
N SER A 120 11.02 -24.96 0.71
CA SER A 120 11.32 -26.18 -0.07
C SER A 120 12.81 -26.51 -0.16
N GLY A 121 13.69 -25.76 0.50
CA GLY A 121 15.14 -25.98 0.47
C GLY A 121 15.92 -24.70 0.17
N TYR A 122 17.04 -24.85 -0.54
CA TYR A 122 17.86 -23.71 -0.95
C TYR A 122 17.70 -23.47 -2.45
N ILE A 123 17.60 -22.19 -2.82
CA ILE A 123 17.71 -21.73 -4.20
C ILE A 123 18.96 -20.88 -4.35
N GLU A 124 19.53 -20.86 -5.55
CA GLU A 124 20.67 -20.03 -5.90
C GLU A 124 20.23 -18.98 -6.92
N ILE A 125 20.43 -17.71 -6.57
CA ILE A 125 20.10 -16.57 -7.42
C ILE A 125 21.38 -16.16 -8.14
N LEU A 126 21.37 -16.28 -9.47
CA LEU A 126 22.53 -16.04 -10.32
C LEU A 126 22.54 -14.64 -10.95
N ASN A 127 21.39 -13.98 -10.96
CA ASN A 127 21.24 -12.66 -11.58
C ASN A 127 20.83 -11.63 -10.52
N TYR A 128 21.48 -10.46 -10.53
CA TYR A 128 21.14 -9.34 -9.64
C TYR A 128 19.66 -8.92 -9.71
N TYR A 129 19.06 -8.95 -10.90
CA TYR A 129 17.66 -8.54 -11.09
C TYR A 129 16.65 -9.48 -10.44
N ASP A 130 17.07 -10.71 -10.10
CA ASP A 130 16.24 -11.69 -9.40
C ASP A 130 16.31 -11.56 -7.88
N LEU A 131 17.18 -10.68 -7.35
CA LEU A 131 17.25 -10.39 -5.92
C LEU A 131 16.00 -9.63 -5.48
N GLU A 132 15.27 -10.19 -4.54
CA GLU A 132 14.13 -9.53 -3.90
C GLU A 132 14.59 -8.48 -2.87
N ILE A 133 13.66 -7.63 -2.41
CA ILE A 133 13.95 -6.62 -1.38
C ILE A 133 14.53 -7.25 -0.11
N GLY A 134 14.02 -8.44 0.27
CA GLY A 134 14.56 -9.18 1.42
C GLY A 134 16.01 -9.62 1.24
N ASP A 135 16.41 -9.96 0.01
CA ASP A 135 17.79 -10.36 -0.30
C ASP A 135 18.73 -9.15 -0.30
N ILE A 136 18.24 -7.99 -0.79
CA ILE A 136 18.97 -6.71 -0.71
C ILE A 136 19.21 -6.34 0.76
N LEU A 137 18.18 -6.38 1.60
CA LEU A 137 18.28 -6.08 3.03
C LEU A 137 19.28 -7.03 3.72
N TYR A 138 19.22 -8.32 3.41
CA TYR A 138 20.14 -9.31 3.95
C TYR A 138 21.60 -8.97 3.60
N GLN A 139 21.89 -8.68 2.34
CA GLN A 139 23.25 -8.35 1.90
C GLN A 139 23.76 -7.02 2.46
N LEU A 140 22.89 -6.01 2.57
CA LEU A 140 23.22 -4.76 3.26
C LEU A 140 23.63 -4.99 4.72
N ASN A 141 22.89 -5.84 5.43
CA ASN A 141 23.18 -6.17 6.83
C ASN A 141 24.49 -6.95 7.01
N LEU A 142 24.94 -7.67 6.01
CA LEU A 142 26.24 -8.35 5.99
C LEU A 142 27.40 -7.42 5.60
N SER A 143 27.10 -6.25 5.03
CA SER A 143 28.13 -5.31 4.58
C SER A 143 28.98 -4.83 5.75
N LYS A 144 30.29 -4.74 5.53
CA LYS A 144 31.26 -4.18 6.50
C LYS A 144 30.98 -2.71 6.83
N ASN A 145 30.34 -1.99 5.91
CA ASN A 145 30.01 -0.57 6.04
C ASN A 145 28.66 -0.30 6.72
N ARG A 146 28.00 -1.32 7.27
CA ARG A 146 26.66 -1.22 7.88
C ARG A 146 26.49 -0.14 8.96
N HIS A 147 27.59 0.29 9.59
CA HIS A 147 27.59 1.33 10.63
C HIS A 147 27.78 2.77 10.08
N HIS A 148 28.00 2.92 8.78
CA HIS A 148 28.09 4.23 8.17
C HIS A 148 26.69 4.87 8.07
N ALA A 149 26.58 6.19 8.28
CA ALA A 149 25.29 6.89 8.30
C ALA A 149 24.45 6.69 7.02
N LEU A 150 25.10 6.63 5.85
CA LEU A 150 24.45 6.34 4.58
C LEU A 150 23.82 4.94 4.57
N TYR A 151 24.57 3.92 5.03
CA TYR A 151 24.06 2.55 5.11
C TYR A 151 22.88 2.44 6.08
N PHE A 152 22.88 3.22 7.15
CA PHE A 152 21.74 3.25 8.07
C PHE A 152 20.48 3.76 7.38
N LYS A 153 20.55 4.89 6.66
CA LYS A 153 19.41 5.43 5.89
C LYS A 153 18.94 4.46 4.81
N LEU A 154 19.89 3.83 4.11
CA LEU A 154 19.59 2.86 3.07
C LEU A 154 18.90 1.60 3.64
N ASN A 155 19.39 1.05 4.75
CA ASN A 155 18.75 -0.05 5.43
C ASN A 155 17.31 0.29 5.84
N LYS A 156 17.11 1.49 6.41
CA LYS A 156 15.78 1.97 6.77
C LYS A 156 14.83 2.05 5.57
N LEU A 157 15.29 2.58 4.45
CA LEU A 157 14.51 2.60 3.21
C LEU A 157 14.13 1.19 2.77
N VAL A 158 15.08 0.27 2.74
CA VAL A 158 14.84 -1.13 2.31
C VAL A 158 13.92 -1.87 3.29
N GLU A 159 14.04 -1.63 4.60
CA GLU A 159 13.13 -2.15 5.62
C GLU A 159 11.68 -1.68 5.37
N VAL A 160 11.48 -0.38 5.12
CA VAL A 160 10.17 0.20 4.85
C VAL A 160 9.57 -0.37 3.55
N LEU A 161 10.36 -0.47 2.48
CA LEU A 161 9.91 -1.07 1.22
C LEU A 161 9.52 -2.55 1.40
N LYS A 162 10.28 -3.29 2.21
CA LYS A 162 9.97 -4.68 2.54
C LYS A 162 8.66 -4.78 3.32
N GLU A 163 8.45 -3.94 4.32
CA GLU A 163 7.23 -3.91 5.12
C GLU A 163 5.99 -3.62 4.25
N ILE A 164 6.08 -2.63 3.34
CA ILE A 164 5.02 -2.32 2.37
C ILE A 164 4.72 -3.54 1.50
N ARG A 165 5.75 -4.12 0.88
CA ARG A 165 5.61 -5.26 -0.03
C ARG A 165 4.96 -6.44 0.70
N ASP A 166 5.43 -6.76 1.90
CA ASP A 166 4.93 -7.90 2.67
C ASP A 166 3.47 -7.67 3.12
N SER A 167 3.15 -6.49 3.66
CA SER A 167 1.77 -6.16 4.05
C SER A 167 0.80 -6.29 2.88
N VAL A 168 1.15 -5.69 1.74
CA VAL A 168 0.29 -5.73 0.55
C VAL A 168 0.18 -7.14 -0.03
N SER A 169 1.23 -7.96 0.03
CA SER A 169 1.23 -9.37 -0.41
C SER A 169 0.34 -10.26 0.46
N HIS A 170 0.16 -9.91 1.74
CA HIS A 170 -0.66 -10.65 2.69
C HIS A 170 -2.09 -10.09 2.84
N LEU A 171 -2.58 -9.34 1.84
CA LEU A 171 -3.93 -8.75 1.82
C LEU A 171 -4.19 -7.74 2.95
N ASN A 172 -3.13 -7.21 3.56
CA ASN A 172 -3.23 -6.22 4.62
C ASN A 172 -3.08 -4.81 4.04
N PRO A 173 -4.09 -3.92 4.19
CA PRO A 173 -3.94 -2.52 3.86
C PRO A 173 -2.83 -1.89 4.70
N ILE A 174 -1.98 -1.08 4.09
CA ILE A 174 -1.01 -0.28 4.83
C ILE A 174 -1.69 0.98 5.38
N GLY A 175 -1.28 1.35 6.59
CA GLY A 175 -1.70 2.61 7.22
C GLY A 175 -0.94 3.82 6.69
N TYR A 176 -1.47 5.01 7.02
CA TYR A 176 -0.87 6.30 6.67
C TYR A 176 0.57 6.45 7.19
N GLU A 177 0.82 5.99 8.41
CA GLU A 177 2.14 6.09 9.06
C GLU A 177 3.24 5.42 8.24
N LEU A 178 2.95 4.22 7.69
CA LEU A 178 3.91 3.52 6.85
C LEU A 178 4.09 4.20 5.49
N ALA A 179 2.99 4.72 4.91
CA ALA A 179 3.03 5.41 3.61
C ALA A 179 3.75 6.76 3.65
N ASN A 180 3.87 7.39 4.84
CA ASN A 180 4.55 8.68 5.03
C ASN A 180 5.87 8.57 5.79
N LYS A 181 6.50 7.42 5.79
CA LYS A 181 7.86 7.31 6.32
C LYS A 181 8.80 8.25 5.59
N GLU A 182 9.66 8.95 6.34
CA GLU A 182 10.62 9.92 5.82
C GLU A 182 11.50 9.30 4.72
N GLU A 183 11.86 8.05 4.87
CA GLU A 183 12.67 7.30 3.92
C GLU A 183 12.00 7.16 2.54
N LEU A 184 10.65 7.10 2.49
CA LEU A 184 9.90 7.07 1.23
C LEU A 184 9.78 8.46 0.58
N LEU A 185 9.71 9.52 1.39
CA LEU A 185 9.64 10.88 0.89
C LEU A 185 10.96 11.32 0.24
N TYR A 186 12.09 10.83 0.77
CA TYR A 186 13.44 11.19 0.33
C TYR A 186 14.19 10.02 -0.33
N TYR A 187 13.48 9.00 -0.84
CA TYR A 187 14.11 7.80 -1.41
C TYR A 187 15.10 8.11 -2.54
N GLU A 188 14.79 9.10 -3.38
CA GLU A 188 15.67 9.49 -4.50
C GLU A 188 17.00 10.07 -3.98
N GLU A 189 16.97 10.90 -2.94
CA GLU A 189 18.18 11.45 -2.32
C GLU A 189 19.02 10.34 -1.69
N ILE A 190 18.38 9.40 -0.99
CA ILE A 190 19.05 8.25 -0.37
C ILE A 190 19.74 7.40 -1.45
N ILE A 191 19.06 7.07 -2.54
CA ILE A 191 19.61 6.25 -3.63
C ILE A 191 20.71 6.98 -4.38
N ASN A 192 20.56 8.28 -4.61
CA ASN A 192 21.58 9.07 -5.35
C ASN A 192 22.83 9.34 -4.51
N SER A 193 22.79 9.12 -3.20
CA SER A 193 23.96 9.24 -2.32
C SER A 193 24.86 8.00 -2.29
N ILE A 194 24.43 6.89 -2.94
CA ILE A 194 25.25 5.69 -3.19
C ILE A 194 26.15 5.96 -4.41
#